data_15c382c2461c086398950b267fc101bf
#
_entry.id   15c382c2461c086398950b267fc101bf
#
_cell.length_a   1.000
_cell.length_b   1.000
_cell.length_c   1.000
_cell.angle_alpha   90.00
_cell.angle_beta   90.00
_cell.angle_gamma   90.00
#
_symmetry.space_group_name_H-M   'P 1'
#
loop_
_entity.id
_entity.type
_entity.pdbx_description
1 polymer ?
#
loop_
_entity_poly.entity_id
_entity_poly.type
_entity_poly.pdbx_seq_one_letter_code
_entity_poly.pdbx_strand_id
1 'polypeptide(L)'
;MKILHADDHPLFREGIRFFLKLLDAQVTALEAGSLQATVDKLALEWPVDLLLLDLEMPGMNGGEGFFSLRRRYPQLSIAILSGLNDANVIRTLLDGGARGFIPKLAGSEQLLDALRRILGGEIYVPDAMLVRPAANENDELLTARQLEILPLLAEGLPNKQIAGLLGVTEGTVKQHLKDLFKRLSASNRTQAVKEARRLRLLDK
;
A
#
# COMPACT_ATOMS: atom_id res chain seq x y z
N MET A 1 -23.14 -11.73 11.44
CA MET A 1 -21.79 -11.26 11.04
C MET A 1 -21.83 -9.75 10.84
N LYS A 2 -20.88 -8.99 11.43
CA LYS A 2 -20.75 -7.54 11.26
C LYS A 2 -19.51 -7.21 10.43
N ILE A 3 -19.67 -6.48 9.33
CA ILE A 3 -18.56 -6.02 8.48
C ILE A 3 -18.60 -4.51 8.40
N LEU A 4 -17.49 -3.86 8.73
CA LEU A 4 -17.32 -2.42 8.59
C LEU A 4 -16.53 -2.13 7.30
N HIS A 5 -17.12 -1.32 6.43
CA HIS A 5 -16.44 -0.81 5.23
C HIS A 5 -16.08 0.66 5.43
N ALA A 6 -14.80 0.95 5.44
CA ALA A 6 -14.23 2.28 5.62
C ALA A 6 -13.62 2.76 4.29
N ASP A 7 -14.27 3.75 3.66
CA ASP A 7 -13.92 4.34 2.36
C ASP A 7 -14.55 5.73 2.28
N ASP A 8 -13.90 6.73 1.73
CA ASP A 8 -14.45 8.07 1.60
C ASP A 8 -15.36 8.26 0.37
N HIS A 9 -15.44 7.26 -0.53
CA HIS A 9 -16.28 7.30 -1.74
C HIS A 9 -17.66 6.70 -1.47
N PRO A 10 -18.75 7.50 -1.38
CA PRO A 10 -20.10 7.01 -1.01
C PRO A 10 -20.64 5.94 -1.95
N LEU A 11 -20.50 6.13 -3.27
CA LEU A 11 -21.00 5.17 -4.27
C LEU A 11 -20.26 3.82 -4.18
N PHE A 12 -18.98 3.84 -3.83
CA PHE A 12 -18.21 2.61 -3.65
C PHE A 12 -18.67 1.86 -2.40
N ARG A 13 -18.94 2.57 -1.29
CA ARG A 13 -19.52 1.95 -0.09
C ARG A 13 -20.87 1.29 -0.38
N GLU A 14 -21.73 1.97 -1.16
CA GLU A 14 -23.03 1.42 -1.56
C GLU A 14 -22.89 0.14 -2.40
N GLY A 15 -21.95 0.13 -3.35
CA GLY A 15 -21.61 -1.05 -4.13
C GLY A 15 -21.13 -2.22 -3.27
N ILE A 16 -20.19 -1.98 -2.36
CA ILE A 16 -19.68 -3.01 -1.45
C ILE A 16 -20.80 -3.55 -0.55
N ARG A 17 -21.67 -2.69 -0.02
CA ARG A 17 -22.83 -3.13 0.77
C ARG A 17 -23.72 -4.11 0.02
N PHE A 18 -23.93 -3.88 -1.29
CA PHE A 18 -24.68 -4.82 -2.14
C PHE A 18 -23.95 -6.18 -2.22
N PHE A 19 -22.64 -6.20 -2.46
CA PHE A 19 -21.86 -7.44 -2.50
C PHE A 19 -21.84 -8.18 -1.16
N LEU A 20 -21.74 -7.46 -0.05
CA LEU A 20 -21.84 -8.06 1.28
C LEU A 20 -23.19 -8.75 1.52
N LYS A 21 -24.29 -8.20 1.01
CA LYS A 21 -25.62 -8.82 1.07
C LYS A 21 -25.76 -10.04 0.16
N LEU A 22 -25.03 -10.07 -0.96
CA LEU A 22 -24.95 -11.27 -1.80
C LEU A 22 -24.15 -12.40 -1.13
N LEU A 23 -23.15 -12.02 -0.32
CA LEU A 23 -22.33 -12.98 0.43
C LEU A 23 -23.15 -13.64 1.55
N ASP A 24 -23.86 -12.83 2.32
CA ASP A 24 -24.78 -13.26 3.40
C ASP A 24 -25.88 -12.21 3.56
N ALA A 25 -27.14 -12.64 3.30
CA ALA A 25 -28.30 -11.76 3.41
C ALA A 25 -28.48 -11.17 4.83
N GLN A 26 -27.97 -11.84 5.88
CA GLN A 26 -28.05 -11.41 7.28
C GLN A 26 -26.84 -10.60 7.73
N VAL A 27 -25.90 -10.25 6.83
CA VAL A 27 -24.76 -9.42 7.21
C VAL A 27 -25.21 -8.04 7.69
N THR A 28 -24.63 -7.57 8.79
CA THR A 28 -24.74 -6.18 9.24
C THR A 28 -23.60 -5.40 8.62
N ALA A 29 -23.88 -4.67 7.55
CA ALA A 29 -22.92 -3.80 6.89
C ALA A 29 -22.89 -2.43 7.55
N LEU A 30 -21.75 -2.07 8.12
CA LEU A 30 -21.46 -0.78 8.73
C LEU A 30 -20.58 0.05 7.79
N GLU A 31 -20.66 1.37 7.83
CA GLU A 31 -19.93 2.26 6.94
C GLU A 31 -19.23 3.39 7.73
N ALA A 32 -18.04 3.78 7.23
CA ALA A 32 -17.30 4.94 7.70
C ALA A 32 -16.61 5.65 6.51
N GLY A 33 -16.52 6.98 6.55
CA GLY A 33 -15.90 7.78 5.47
C GLY A 33 -14.55 8.40 5.85
N SER A 34 -13.97 8.03 7.01
CA SER A 34 -12.68 8.52 7.47
C SER A 34 -12.12 7.61 8.56
N LEU A 35 -10.83 7.74 8.87
CA LEU A 35 -10.21 7.00 9.98
C LEU A 35 -10.92 7.29 11.32
N GLN A 36 -11.24 8.55 11.61
CA GLN A 36 -11.93 8.91 12.85
C GLN A 36 -13.31 8.25 12.93
N ALA A 37 -14.10 8.33 11.87
CA ALA A 37 -15.41 7.67 11.81
C ALA A 37 -15.30 6.15 11.93
N THR A 38 -14.23 5.54 11.41
CA THR A 38 -13.92 4.10 11.57
C THR A 38 -13.69 3.75 13.04
N VAL A 39 -12.86 4.54 13.73
CA VAL A 39 -12.57 4.36 15.15
C VAL A 39 -13.84 4.50 16.01
N ASP A 40 -14.68 5.50 15.73
CA ASP A 40 -15.93 5.74 16.45
C ASP A 40 -16.92 4.60 16.24
N LYS A 41 -17.04 4.11 14.99
CA LYS A 41 -17.88 2.94 14.68
C LYS A 41 -17.39 1.67 15.37
N LEU A 42 -16.07 1.40 15.35
CA LEU A 42 -15.52 0.24 16.05
C LEU A 42 -15.76 0.31 17.56
N ALA A 43 -15.65 1.49 18.17
CA ALA A 43 -15.92 1.65 19.59
C ALA A 43 -17.40 1.40 19.95
N LEU A 44 -18.33 1.81 19.08
CA LEU A 44 -19.77 1.68 19.30
C LEU A 44 -20.31 0.28 19.01
N GLU A 45 -19.79 -0.35 17.93
CA GLU A 45 -20.38 -1.55 17.33
C GLU A 45 -19.58 -2.84 17.62
N TRP A 46 -18.56 -2.76 18.46
CA TRP A 46 -17.73 -3.93 18.81
C TRP A 46 -18.56 -5.10 19.38
N PRO A 47 -18.29 -6.36 19.02
CA PRO A 47 -17.26 -6.80 18.08
C PRO A 47 -17.67 -6.66 16.62
N VAL A 48 -16.66 -6.42 15.76
CA VAL A 48 -16.74 -6.40 14.30
C VAL A 48 -15.90 -7.54 13.75
N ASP A 49 -16.47 -8.36 12.85
CA ASP A 49 -15.82 -9.56 12.32
C ASP A 49 -14.75 -9.23 11.27
N LEU A 50 -15.00 -8.21 10.45
CA LEU A 50 -14.09 -7.77 9.39
C LEU A 50 -14.18 -6.27 9.17
N LEU A 51 -13.02 -5.61 9.05
CA LEU A 51 -12.89 -4.26 8.54
C LEU A 51 -12.32 -4.31 7.11
N LEU A 52 -13.07 -3.82 6.14
CA LEU A 52 -12.59 -3.48 4.79
C LEU A 52 -12.10 -2.03 4.83
N LEU A 53 -10.82 -1.80 4.60
CA LEU A 53 -10.17 -0.53 4.87
C LEU A 53 -9.55 0.05 3.60
N ASP A 54 -10.01 1.23 3.19
CA ASP A 54 -9.30 2.04 2.21
C ASP A 54 -8.13 2.79 2.84
N LEU A 55 -7.02 2.86 2.12
CA LEU A 55 -5.82 3.58 2.55
C LEU A 55 -5.81 5.06 2.13
N GLU A 56 -6.68 5.44 1.20
CA GLU A 56 -6.68 6.79 0.59
C GLU A 56 -7.77 7.70 1.17
N MET A 57 -8.39 7.34 2.27
CA MET A 57 -9.40 8.16 2.95
C MET A 57 -8.80 9.14 3.99
N PRO A 58 -9.54 10.19 4.38
CA PRO A 58 -9.09 11.18 5.36
C PRO A 58 -8.62 10.56 6.68
N GLY A 59 -7.42 10.99 7.13
CA GLY A 59 -6.78 10.57 8.37
C GLY A 59 -5.88 9.34 8.26
N MET A 60 -5.84 8.65 7.11
CA MET A 60 -5.05 7.43 6.95
C MET A 60 -3.55 7.67 6.87
N ASN A 61 -3.11 8.84 6.33
CA ASN A 61 -1.68 9.16 6.18
C ASN A 61 -0.86 8.01 5.55
N GLY A 62 -1.35 7.45 4.45
CA GLY A 62 -0.78 6.22 3.87
C GLY A 62 -1.09 5.01 4.75
N GLY A 63 -0.07 4.25 5.17
CA GLY A 63 -0.24 3.05 6.00
C GLY A 63 -0.38 3.30 7.51
N GLU A 64 -0.12 4.52 8.02
CA GLU A 64 -0.10 4.80 9.47
C GLU A 64 -1.43 4.52 10.16
N GLY A 65 -2.54 4.86 9.51
CA GLY A 65 -3.90 4.60 10.00
C GLY A 65 -4.15 3.11 10.23
N PHE A 66 -3.72 2.25 9.30
CA PHE A 66 -3.79 0.79 9.45
C PHE A 66 -3.02 0.31 10.68
N PHE A 67 -1.78 0.71 10.87
CA PHE A 67 -0.97 0.31 12.02
C PHE A 67 -1.55 0.83 13.35
N SER A 68 -2.17 2.01 13.35
CA SER A 68 -2.88 2.54 14.50
C SER A 68 -4.08 1.66 14.89
N LEU A 69 -4.90 1.27 13.90
CA LEU A 69 -6.03 0.35 14.10
C LEU A 69 -5.57 -1.02 14.59
N ARG A 70 -4.50 -1.60 14.00
CA ARG A 70 -3.94 -2.88 14.44
C ARG A 70 -3.47 -2.87 15.88
N ARG A 71 -2.82 -1.78 16.35
CA ARG A 71 -2.40 -1.65 17.75
C ARG A 71 -3.59 -1.54 18.69
N ARG A 72 -4.63 -0.80 18.28
CA ARG A 72 -5.81 -0.56 19.12
C ARG A 72 -6.77 -1.75 19.17
N TYR A 73 -6.88 -2.47 18.07
CA TYR A 73 -7.78 -3.62 17.91
C TYR A 73 -7.00 -4.84 17.37
N PRO A 74 -6.15 -5.49 18.18
CA PRO A 74 -5.25 -6.56 17.72
C PRO A 74 -5.97 -7.81 17.21
N GLN A 75 -7.23 -8.03 17.63
CA GLN A 75 -8.03 -9.19 17.20
C GLN A 75 -8.92 -8.89 15.98
N LEU A 76 -9.02 -7.62 15.55
CA LEU A 76 -9.82 -7.25 14.40
C LEU A 76 -9.19 -7.80 13.11
N SER A 77 -9.97 -8.54 12.33
CA SER A 77 -9.58 -8.89 10.96
C SER A 77 -9.65 -7.63 10.09
N ILE A 78 -8.54 -7.22 9.48
CA ILE A 78 -8.48 -6.05 8.60
C ILE A 78 -8.03 -6.50 7.21
N ALA A 79 -8.85 -6.28 6.20
CA ALA A 79 -8.48 -6.43 4.79
C ALA A 79 -8.41 -5.05 4.14
N ILE A 80 -7.39 -4.85 3.31
CA ILE A 80 -7.18 -3.61 2.57
C ILE A 80 -7.97 -3.66 1.27
N LEU A 81 -8.72 -2.62 0.98
CA LEU A 81 -9.49 -2.43 -0.25
C LEU A 81 -9.04 -1.11 -0.88
N SER A 82 -8.10 -1.13 -1.82
CA SER A 82 -7.41 0.09 -2.28
C SER A 82 -7.16 0.10 -3.79
N GLY A 83 -7.04 1.30 -4.34
CA GLY A 83 -6.57 1.56 -5.71
C GLY A 83 -5.05 1.45 -5.89
N LEU A 84 -4.29 1.34 -4.79
CA LEU A 84 -2.84 1.25 -4.82
C LEU A 84 -2.36 -0.07 -5.42
N ASN A 85 -1.29 0.00 -6.22
CA ASN A 85 -0.64 -1.18 -6.84
C ASN A 85 0.85 -1.30 -6.47
N ASP A 86 1.28 -0.65 -5.38
CA ASP A 86 2.67 -0.75 -4.91
C ASP A 86 2.88 -2.04 -4.10
N ALA A 87 3.60 -2.99 -4.69
CA ALA A 87 3.86 -4.30 -4.08
C ALA A 87 4.60 -4.20 -2.72
N ASN A 88 5.46 -3.17 -2.53
CA ASN A 88 6.18 -2.99 -1.26
C ASN A 88 5.23 -2.49 -0.16
N VAL A 89 4.31 -1.58 -0.50
CA VAL A 89 3.27 -1.12 0.44
C VAL A 89 2.38 -2.29 0.83
N ILE A 90 1.92 -3.08 -0.14
CA ILE A 90 1.07 -4.25 0.08
C ILE A 90 1.77 -5.26 0.99
N ARG A 91 3.04 -5.59 0.71
CA ARG A 91 3.84 -6.49 1.56
C ARG A 91 3.96 -5.96 2.98
N THR A 92 4.29 -4.69 3.16
CA THR A 92 4.40 -4.06 4.49
C THR A 92 3.10 -4.17 5.29
N LEU A 93 1.95 -4.02 4.63
CA LEU A 93 0.64 -4.15 5.28
C LEU A 93 0.32 -5.60 5.65
N LEU A 94 0.66 -6.56 4.79
CA LEU A 94 0.48 -7.99 5.05
C LEU A 94 1.39 -8.46 6.20
N ASP A 95 2.66 -8.06 6.21
CA ASP A 95 3.61 -8.33 7.30
C ASP A 95 3.16 -7.66 8.61
N GLY A 96 2.47 -6.50 8.50
CA GLY A 96 1.81 -5.81 9.61
C GLY A 96 0.51 -6.48 10.10
N GLY A 97 0.10 -7.59 9.49
CA GLY A 97 -1.05 -8.40 9.90
C GLY A 97 -2.36 -8.08 9.19
N ALA A 98 -2.33 -7.47 8.01
CA ALA A 98 -3.51 -7.41 7.14
C ALA A 98 -3.92 -8.83 6.71
N ARG A 99 -5.22 -9.11 6.69
CA ARG A 99 -5.80 -10.40 6.28
C ARG A 99 -5.97 -10.53 4.77
N GLY A 100 -5.73 -9.47 4.04
CA GLY A 100 -5.73 -9.51 2.58
C GLY A 100 -5.61 -8.14 1.97
N PHE A 101 -5.35 -8.17 0.66
CA PHE A 101 -5.37 -7.00 -0.20
C PHE A 101 -6.32 -7.28 -1.37
N ILE A 102 -7.29 -6.40 -1.57
CA ILE A 102 -8.29 -6.47 -2.64
C ILE A 102 -8.17 -5.18 -3.47
N PRO A 103 -7.85 -5.26 -4.77
CA PRO A 103 -7.87 -4.07 -5.62
C PRO A 103 -9.30 -3.51 -5.76
N LYS A 104 -9.48 -2.19 -5.67
CA LYS A 104 -10.79 -1.54 -5.92
C LYS A 104 -11.34 -1.81 -7.33
N LEU A 105 -10.46 -2.11 -8.29
CA LEU A 105 -10.80 -2.49 -9.65
C LEU A 105 -11.05 -3.99 -9.84
N ALA A 106 -11.06 -4.78 -8.76
CA ALA A 106 -11.38 -6.21 -8.83
C ALA A 106 -12.81 -6.41 -9.36
N GLY A 107 -12.98 -7.41 -10.23
CA GLY A 107 -14.32 -7.80 -10.67
C GLY A 107 -15.15 -8.38 -9.52
N SER A 108 -16.47 -8.41 -9.70
CA SER A 108 -17.41 -8.85 -8.67
C SER A 108 -17.13 -10.28 -8.16
N GLU A 109 -16.79 -11.21 -9.04
CA GLU A 109 -16.45 -12.58 -8.67
C GLU A 109 -15.19 -12.65 -7.81
N GLN A 110 -14.15 -11.91 -8.21
CA GLN A 110 -12.89 -11.83 -7.48
C GLN A 110 -13.08 -11.20 -6.10
N LEU A 111 -13.90 -10.16 -5.99
CA LEU A 111 -14.25 -9.53 -4.70
C LEU A 111 -14.95 -10.53 -3.77
N LEU A 112 -15.97 -11.24 -4.28
CA LEU A 112 -16.71 -12.24 -3.49
C LEU A 112 -15.83 -13.41 -3.06
N ASP A 113 -14.95 -13.90 -3.94
CA ASP A 113 -13.98 -14.94 -3.59
C ASP A 113 -13.02 -14.47 -2.49
N ALA A 114 -12.44 -13.28 -2.65
CA ALA A 114 -11.57 -12.67 -1.65
C ALA A 114 -12.25 -12.58 -0.28
N LEU A 115 -13.49 -12.09 -0.24
CA LEU A 115 -14.24 -11.95 1.01
C LEU A 115 -14.52 -13.31 1.67
N ARG A 116 -14.91 -14.34 0.89
CA ARG A 116 -15.13 -15.70 1.42
C ARG A 116 -13.87 -16.27 2.05
N ARG A 117 -12.74 -16.17 1.36
CA ARG A 117 -11.43 -16.66 1.84
C ARG A 117 -10.98 -15.94 3.09
N ILE A 118 -11.08 -14.62 3.12
CA ILE A 118 -10.70 -13.81 4.30
C ILE A 118 -11.59 -14.15 5.51
N LEU A 119 -12.89 -14.28 5.31
CA LEU A 119 -13.82 -14.67 6.36
C LEU A 119 -13.63 -16.12 6.82
N GLY A 120 -13.14 -16.99 5.94
CA GLY A 120 -12.69 -18.34 6.26
C GLY A 120 -11.35 -18.39 7.02
N GLY A 121 -10.72 -17.24 7.27
CA GLY A 121 -9.45 -17.13 8.02
C GLY A 121 -8.20 -17.20 7.16
N GLU A 122 -8.34 -17.29 5.82
CA GLU A 122 -7.19 -17.25 4.90
C GLU A 122 -6.67 -15.82 4.73
N ILE A 123 -5.41 -15.70 4.29
CA ILE A 123 -4.86 -14.43 3.81
C ILE A 123 -5.09 -14.39 2.29
N TYR A 124 -5.78 -13.36 1.82
CA TYR A 124 -6.03 -13.16 0.39
C TYR A 124 -5.12 -12.11 -0.21
N VAL A 125 -4.44 -12.50 -1.30
CA VAL A 125 -3.69 -11.59 -2.17
C VAL A 125 -4.00 -12.01 -3.62
N PRO A 126 -4.27 -11.08 -4.56
CA PRO A 126 -4.47 -11.43 -5.96
C PRO A 126 -3.26 -12.17 -6.54
N ASP A 127 -3.51 -13.18 -7.39
CA ASP A 127 -2.44 -13.97 -8.01
C ASP A 127 -1.43 -13.12 -8.78
N ALA A 128 -1.87 -12.07 -9.45
CA ALA A 128 -1.00 -11.10 -10.12
C ALA A 128 0.00 -10.39 -9.17
N MET A 129 -0.31 -10.36 -7.88
CA MET A 129 0.56 -9.80 -6.82
C MET A 129 1.30 -10.88 -6.04
N LEU A 130 0.84 -12.14 -6.12
CA LEU A 130 1.51 -13.34 -5.62
C LEU A 130 2.60 -13.81 -6.58
N VAL A 131 2.49 -13.46 -7.86
CA VAL A 131 3.62 -13.63 -8.76
C VAL A 131 4.74 -12.78 -8.18
N ARG A 132 5.56 -13.41 -7.32
CA ARG A 132 6.93 -12.97 -7.17
C ARG A 132 7.39 -12.67 -8.59
N PRO A 133 7.87 -11.47 -8.94
CA PRO A 133 8.86 -11.41 -10.00
C PRO A 133 9.84 -12.50 -9.57
N ALA A 134 10.00 -13.53 -10.43
CA ALA A 134 10.81 -14.71 -10.14
C ALA A 134 12.00 -14.20 -9.36
N ALA A 135 12.31 -14.78 -8.21
CA ALA A 135 13.29 -14.25 -7.30
C ALA A 135 14.53 -13.86 -8.11
N ASN A 136 14.48 -12.65 -8.64
CA ASN A 136 15.68 -11.95 -8.99
C ASN A 136 16.28 -11.76 -7.61
N GLU A 137 17.39 -12.36 -7.37
CA GLU A 137 18.27 -12.21 -6.22
C GLU A 137 18.74 -10.76 -6.01
N ASN A 138 18.11 -9.84 -6.70
CA ASN A 138 18.11 -8.41 -6.55
C ASN A 138 16.73 -7.96 -6.10
N ASP A 139 16.48 -8.00 -4.81
CA ASP A 139 15.61 -7.04 -4.13
C ASP A 139 16.34 -5.69 -4.29
N GLU A 140 16.35 -5.17 -5.54
CA GLU A 140 17.09 -3.97 -5.88
C GLU A 140 16.46 -2.84 -5.06
N LEU A 141 17.19 -2.45 -4.05
CA LEU A 141 16.87 -1.34 -3.15
C LEU A 141 16.46 -0.10 -3.97
N LEU A 142 16.88 -0.06 -5.24
CA LEU A 142 16.64 0.98 -6.23
C LEU A 142 16.12 0.38 -7.54
N THR A 143 15.28 1.11 -8.25
CA THR A 143 14.83 0.74 -9.60
C THR A 143 15.99 0.86 -10.60
N ALA A 144 15.92 0.17 -11.76
CA ALA A 144 16.92 0.27 -12.84
C ALA A 144 17.23 1.74 -13.19
N ARG A 145 16.19 2.60 -13.26
CA ARG A 145 16.36 4.03 -13.55
C ARG A 145 17.06 4.79 -12.42
N GLN A 146 16.81 4.42 -11.17
CA GLN A 146 17.51 4.98 -10.02
C GLN A 146 18.96 4.52 -9.94
N LEU A 147 19.27 3.29 -10.36
CA LEU A 147 20.64 2.78 -10.48
C LEU A 147 21.43 3.50 -11.58
N GLU A 148 20.81 3.88 -12.71
CA GLU A 148 21.43 4.72 -13.73
C GLU A 148 21.71 6.15 -13.25
N ILE A 149 20.81 6.72 -12.44
CA ILE A 149 20.94 8.07 -11.90
C ILE A 149 21.98 8.13 -10.79
N LEU A 150 22.12 7.11 -9.97
CA LEU A 150 22.91 7.10 -8.75
C LEU A 150 24.41 7.37 -8.97
N PRO A 151 25.11 6.77 -9.97
CA PRO A 151 26.51 7.12 -10.29
C PRO A 151 26.66 8.60 -10.68
N LEU A 152 25.77 9.09 -11.56
CA LEU A 152 25.79 10.48 -12.02
C LEU A 152 25.54 11.47 -10.88
N LEU A 153 24.69 11.05 -9.93
CA LEU A 153 24.48 11.78 -8.67
C LEU A 153 25.78 11.79 -7.84
N ALA A 154 26.48 10.69 -7.72
CA ALA A 154 27.71 10.58 -6.93
C ALA A 154 28.87 11.41 -7.52
N GLU A 155 28.93 11.55 -8.85
CA GLU A 155 29.85 12.43 -9.59
C GLU A 155 29.54 13.92 -9.39
N GLY A 156 28.43 14.26 -8.75
CA GLY A 156 28.08 15.66 -8.48
C GLY A 156 27.34 16.36 -9.63
N LEU A 157 26.91 15.66 -10.69
CA LEU A 157 26.28 16.28 -11.85
C LEU A 157 24.93 16.94 -11.49
N PRO A 158 24.66 18.17 -11.91
CA PRO A 158 23.37 18.81 -11.69
C PRO A 158 22.24 18.11 -12.44
N ASN A 159 21.00 18.17 -11.93
CA ASN A 159 19.84 17.47 -12.48
C ASN A 159 19.62 17.73 -14.00
N LYS A 160 19.91 18.93 -14.47
CA LYS A 160 19.83 19.30 -15.88
C LYS A 160 20.80 18.50 -16.74
N GLN A 161 22.02 18.24 -16.27
CA GLN A 161 23.02 17.44 -17.00
C GLN A 161 22.64 15.94 -16.97
N ILE A 162 22.20 15.45 -15.80
CA ILE A 162 21.66 14.08 -15.67
C ILE A 162 20.49 13.87 -16.64
N ALA A 163 19.57 14.82 -16.71
CA ALA A 163 18.45 14.78 -17.65
C ALA A 163 18.88 14.67 -19.12
N GLY A 164 19.88 15.49 -19.50
CA GLY A 164 20.47 15.44 -20.85
C GLY A 164 21.14 14.10 -21.18
N LEU A 165 21.92 13.54 -20.26
CA LEU A 165 22.60 12.25 -20.45
C LEU A 165 21.60 11.09 -20.57
N LEU A 166 20.50 11.16 -19.83
CA LEU A 166 19.50 10.10 -19.76
C LEU A 166 18.32 10.27 -20.73
N GLY A 167 18.30 11.34 -21.55
CA GLY A 167 17.25 11.60 -22.53
C GLY A 167 15.87 11.89 -21.93
N VAL A 168 15.80 12.48 -20.74
CA VAL A 168 14.54 12.80 -20.02
C VAL A 168 14.48 14.28 -19.63
N THR A 169 13.35 14.72 -19.04
CA THR A 169 13.23 16.08 -18.50
C THR A 169 13.89 16.21 -17.13
N GLU A 170 14.30 17.44 -16.77
CA GLU A 170 14.79 17.73 -15.41
C GLU A 170 13.74 17.43 -14.33
N GLY A 171 12.46 17.63 -14.64
CA GLY A 171 11.34 17.28 -13.76
C GLY A 171 11.26 15.78 -13.47
N THR A 172 11.50 14.95 -14.50
CA THR A 172 11.55 13.49 -14.38
C THR A 172 12.70 13.06 -13.48
N VAL A 173 13.90 13.68 -13.64
CA VAL A 173 15.05 13.41 -12.76
C VAL A 173 14.75 13.79 -11.31
N LYS A 174 14.13 14.95 -11.07
CA LYS A 174 13.72 15.39 -9.71
C LYS A 174 12.78 14.38 -9.05
N GLN A 175 11.82 13.83 -9.80
CA GLN A 175 10.91 12.81 -9.28
C GLN A 175 11.66 11.55 -8.89
N HIS A 176 12.52 11.01 -9.78
CA HIS A 176 13.35 9.84 -9.45
C HIS A 176 14.26 10.05 -8.26
N LEU A 177 14.85 11.24 -8.11
CA LEU A 177 15.70 11.59 -6.96
C LEU A 177 14.91 11.65 -5.65
N LYS A 178 13.68 12.19 -5.68
CA LYS A 178 12.79 12.21 -4.51
C LYS A 178 12.53 10.79 -4.01
N ASP A 179 12.20 9.87 -4.91
CA ASP A 179 11.91 8.49 -4.59
C ASP A 179 13.17 7.72 -4.16
N LEU A 180 14.32 7.98 -4.83
CA LEU A 180 15.62 7.44 -4.45
C LEU A 180 16.03 7.86 -3.04
N PHE A 181 15.88 9.13 -2.69
CA PHE A 181 16.20 9.62 -1.34
C PHE A 181 15.31 8.95 -0.29
N LYS A 182 14.02 8.79 -0.58
CA LYS A 182 13.08 8.08 0.30
C LYS A 182 13.51 6.63 0.52
N ARG A 183 13.86 5.90 -0.55
CA ARG A 183 14.32 4.49 -0.48
C ARG A 183 15.63 4.32 0.29
N LEU A 184 16.56 5.27 0.15
CA LEU A 184 17.83 5.28 0.88
C LEU A 184 17.70 5.89 2.28
N SER A 185 16.50 6.29 2.74
CA SER A 185 16.28 7.01 4.01
C SER A 185 17.18 8.24 4.15
N ALA A 186 17.42 8.94 3.04
CA ALA A 186 18.30 10.10 2.95
C ALA A 186 17.51 11.40 2.84
N SER A 187 17.90 12.43 3.58
CA SER A 187 17.25 13.74 3.55
C SER A 187 17.84 14.71 2.50
N ASN A 188 18.99 14.37 1.92
CA ASN A 188 19.67 15.18 0.93
C ASN A 188 20.62 14.34 0.05
N ARG A 189 21.15 14.96 -1.02
CA ARG A 189 22.04 14.34 -1.99
C ARG A 189 23.28 13.70 -1.36
N THR A 190 23.96 14.41 -0.47
CA THR A 190 25.18 13.93 0.17
C THR A 190 24.93 12.71 1.02
N GLN A 191 23.83 12.71 1.76
CA GLN A 191 23.41 11.57 2.56
C GLN A 191 23.03 10.39 1.69
N ALA A 192 22.32 10.61 0.57
CA ALA A 192 21.97 9.55 -0.37
C ALA A 192 23.21 8.85 -0.95
N VAL A 193 24.22 9.60 -1.37
CA VAL A 193 25.49 9.03 -1.86
C VAL A 193 26.22 8.25 -0.76
N LYS A 194 26.24 8.77 0.48
CA LYS A 194 26.84 8.07 1.62
C LYS A 194 26.15 6.73 1.91
N GLU A 195 24.83 6.73 1.95
CA GLU A 195 24.05 5.50 2.17
C GLU A 195 24.20 4.50 1.02
N ALA A 196 24.20 4.98 -0.22
CA ALA A 196 24.42 4.13 -1.38
C ALA A 196 25.80 3.42 -1.35
N ARG A 197 26.85 4.12 -0.93
CA ARG A 197 28.17 3.50 -0.71
C ARG A 197 28.17 2.51 0.44
N ARG A 198 27.50 2.82 1.55
CA ARG A 198 27.34 1.90 2.70
C ARG A 198 26.66 0.60 2.29
N LEU A 199 25.67 0.69 1.41
CA LEU A 199 24.89 -0.45 0.87
C LEU A 199 25.56 -1.12 -0.34
N ARG A 200 26.78 -0.70 -0.72
CA ARG A 200 27.53 -1.21 -1.90
C ARG A 200 26.76 -1.10 -3.23
N LEU A 201 25.93 -0.09 -3.37
CA LEU A 201 25.19 0.25 -4.59
C LEU A 201 26.01 1.16 -5.53
N LEU A 202 27.15 1.66 -5.08
CA LEU A 202 28.14 2.41 -5.83
C LEU A 202 29.49 1.73 -5.66
N ASP A 203 30.17 1.47 -6.76
CA ASP A 203 31.57 1.09 -6.75
C ASP A 203 32.42 2.23 -6.17
N LYS A 204 33.60 1.88 -5.65
CA LYS A 204 34.49 2.83 -4.97
C LYS A 204 34.95 3.96 -5.85
#